data_fe7861c4f8b56887d10d635fc5daea48
#
_entry.id   fe7861c4f8b56887d10d635fc5daea48
#
_cell.length_a   1.000
_cell.length_b   1.000
_cell.length_c   1.000
_cell.angle_alpha   90.00
_cell.angle_beta   90.00
_cell.angle_gamma   90.00
#
_symmetry.space_group_name_H-M   'P 1'
#
loop_
_entity.id
_entity.type
_entity.pdbx_description
1 polymer ?
#
loop_
_entity_poly.entity_id
_entity_poly.type
_entity_poly.pdbx_seq_one_letter_code
_entity_poly.pdbx_strand_id
1 'polypeptide(L)'
;MTIETNSPEETFALGQKLGEQAKAGQIYTLNGDLGVGKTVFTQGIARGLGITEAVSSPTFTIVQVYEEGRLPFYHFDVYRIGDIEEMEEIGYDDYFFGNGVCMIEWAELIEELIPENSIHVTIEKDLEKGFDYRKI
;
A
#
# COMPACT_ATOMS: atom_id res chain seq x y z
N MET A 1 -10.36 -0.08 13.40
CA MET A 1 -9.24 -0.26 14.34
C MET A 1 -8.26 0.89 14.16
N THR A 2 -7.75 1.42 15.26
CA THR A 2 -6.76 2.50 15.22
C THR A 2 -5.53 2.08 16.02
N ILE A 3 -4.35 2.24 15.43
CA ILE A 3 -3.09 1.91 16.08
C ILE A 3 -2.19 3.15 16.03
N GLU A 4 -1.51 3.43 17.14
CA GLU A 4 -0.60 4.56 17.24
C GLU A 4 0.84 4.06 17.19
N THR A 5 1.69 4.74 16.45
CA THR A 5 3.12 4.47 16.40
C THR A 5 3.89 5.74 16.72
N ASN A 6 5.09 5.60 17.27
CA ASN A 6 5.90 6.75 17.71
C ASN A 6 7.28 6.78 17.06
N SER A 7 7.52 5.93 16.09
CA SER A 7 8.78 5.92 15.33
C SER A 7 8.57 5.29 13.97
N PRO A 8 9.45 5.58 13.00
CA PRO A 8 9.42 4.88 11.72
C PRO A 8 9.57 3.37 11.87
N GLU A 9 10.37 2.93 12.84
CA GLU A 9 10.57 1.51 13.12
C GLU A 9 9.27 0.84 13.58
N GLU A 10 8.48 1.52 14.40
CA GLU A 10 7.18 1.00 14.84
C GLU A 10 6.18 0.95 13.68
N THR A 11 6.18 1.96 12.81
CA THR A 11 5.33 1.99 11.62
C THR A 11 5.71 0.84 10.67
N PHE A 12 7.00 0.62 10.47
CA PHE A 12 7.50 -0.49 9.66
C PHE A 12 7.06 -1.83 10.26
N ALA A 13 7.22 -2.00 11.57
CA ALA A 13 6.86 -3.25 12.26
C ALA A 13 5.36 -3.55 12.13
N LEU A 14 4.51 -2.53 12.18
CA LEU A 14 3.08 -2.71 11.98
C LEU A 14 2.78 -3.19 10.56
N GLY A 15 3.42 -2.59 9.57
CA GLY A 15 3.30 -3.03 8.18
C GLY A 15 3.76 -4.47 8.00
N GLN A 16 4.89 -4.82 8.63
CA GLN A 16 5.43 -6.17 8.56
C GLN A 16 4.46 -7.20 9.13
N LYS A 17 3.84 -6.88 10.25
CA LYS A 17 2.84 -7.76 10.86
C LYS A 17 1.65 -7.98 9.92
N LEU A 18 1.15 -6.92 9.29
CA LEU A 18 0.07 -7.03 8.33
C LEU A 18 0.46 -7.85 7.11
N GLY A 19 1.69 -7.68 6.62
CA GLY A 19 2.22 -8.47 5.51
C GLY A 19 2.32 -9.94 5.84
N GLU A 20 2.73 -10.28 7.06
CA GLU A 20 2.80 -11.66 7.51
C GLU A 20 1.43 -12.33 7.56
N GLN A 21 0.40 -11.55 7.83
CA GLN A 21 -0.99 -12.04 7.94
C GLN A 21 -1.77 -11.91 6.63
N ALA A 22 -1.21 -11.27 5.61
CA ALA A 22 -1.91 -11.02 4.37
C ALA A 22 -2.19 -12.31 3.61
N LYS A 23 -3.33 -12.34 2.93
CA LYS A 23 -3.81 -13.49 2.17
C LYS A 23 -3.88 -13.14 0.69
N ALA A 24 -3.74 -14.17 -0.14
CA ALA A 24 -3.85 -14.02 -1.59
C ALA A 24 -5.17 -13.34 -1.97
N GLY A 25 -5.08 -12.39 -2.87
CA GLY A 25 -6.25 -11.66 -3.38
C GLY A 25 -6.68 -10.47 -2.54
N GLN A 26 -6.02 -10.18 -1.41
CA GLN A 26 -6.35 -9.00 -0.62
C GLN A 26 -5.89 -7.71 -1.30
N ILE A 27 -6.71 -6.67 -1.16
CA ILE A 27 -6.43 -5.35 -1.70
C ILE A 27 -6.45 -4.35 -0.55
N TYR A 28 -5.36 -3.57 -0.44
CA TYR A 28 -5.24 -2.49 0.54
C TYR A 28 -5.24 -1.17 -0.20
N THR A 29 -5.98 -0.19 0.32
CA THR A 29 -5.84 1.19 -0.13
C THR A 29 -5.09 1.95 0.95
N LEU A 30 -4.13 2.78 0.55
CA LEU A 30 -3.29 3.51 1.48
C LEU A 30 -3.46 5.01 1.27
N ASN A 31 -3.96 5.69 2.29
CA ASN A 31 -4.18 7.13 2.27
C ASN A 31 -3.32 7.82 3.32
N GLY A 32 -2.92 9.02 3.04
CA GLY A 32 -2.14 9.85 3.96
C GLY A 32 -1.46 10.96 3.22
N ASP A 33 -1.18 12.05 3.92
CA ASP A 33 -0.49 13.19 3.32
C ASP A 33 0.96 12.84 2.99
N LEU A 34 1.57 13.67 2.14
CA LEU A 34 2.97 13.53 1.81
C LEU A 34 3.81 13.59 3.09
N GLY A 35 4.78 12.69 3.21
CA GLY A 35 5.68 12.67 4.37
C GLY A 35 5.14 12.02 5.63
N VAL A 36 3.98 11.35 5.58
CA VAL A 36 3.45 10.65 6.77
C VAL A 36 4.03 9.27 7.00
N GLY A 37 4.88 8.78 6.09
CA GLY A 37 5.48 7.45 6.24
C GLY A 37 4.79 6.34 5.47
N LYS A 38 4.08 6.68 4.39
CA LYS A 38 3.43 5.68 3.53
C LYS A 38 4.46 4.70 2.96
N THR A 39 5.62 5.20 2.54
CA THR A 39 6.68 4.35 1.99
C THR A 39 7.22 3.38 3.05
N VAL A 40 7.43 3.86 4.27
CA VAL A 40 7.91 3.03 5.39
C VAL A 40 6.91 1.91 5.68
N PHE A 41 5.62 2.24 5.72
CA PHE A 41 4.56 1.27 5.96
C PHE A 41 4.50 0.23 4.83
N THR A 42 4.58 0.69 3.58
CA THR A 42 4.59 -0.19 2.41
C THR A 42 5.78 -1.14 2.41
N GLN A 43 6.96 -0.63 2.76
CA GLN A 43 8.17 -1.45 2.89
C GLN A 43 7.99 -2.51 3.98
N GLY A 44 7.32 -2.16 5.06
CA GLY A 44 6.99 -3.12 6.13
C GLY A 44 6.13 -4.25 5.62
N ILE A 45 5.05 -3.93 4.89
CA ILE A 45 4.16 -4.94 4.33
C ILE A 45 4.94 -5.86 3.38
N ALA A 46 5.77 -5.29 2.52
CA ALA A 46 6.59 -6.08 1.60
C ALA A 46 7.52 -7.03 2.36
N ARG A 47 8.16 -6.55 3.43
CA ARG A 47 9.04 -7.39 4.25
C ARG A 47 8.25 -8.52 4.90
N GLY A 48 7.04 -8.23 5.37
CA GLY A 48 6.16 -9.27 5.94
C GLY A 48 5.78 -10.34 4.92
N LEU A 49 5.73 -9.99 3.65
CA LEU A 49 5.49 -10.94 2.57
C LEU A 49 6.76 -11.71 2.15
N GLY A 50 7.91 -11.37 2.73
CA GLY A 50 9.18 -12.03 2.41
C GLY A 50 9.97 -11.37 1.30
N ILE A 51 9.62 -10.15 0.92
CA ILE A 51 10.33 -9.41 -0.12
C ILE A 51 11.49 -8.66 0.54
N THR A 52 12.71 -8.93 0.10
CA THR A 52 13.92 -8.31 0.66
C THR A 52 14.50 -7.22 -0.23
N GLU A 53 14.06 -7.15 -1.48
CA GLU A 53 14.49 -6.08 -2.37
C GLU A 53 13.91 -4.73 -1.96
N ALA A 54 14.56 -3.65 -2.40
CA ALA A 54 14.11 -2.31 -2.07
C ALA A 54 12.75 -2.03 -2.72
N VAL A 55 11.79 -1.58 -1.91
CA VAL A 55 10.46 -1.22 -2.38
C VAL A 55 10.33 0.29 -2.35
N SER A 56 9.93 0.88 -3.47
CA SER A 56 9.72 2.32 -3.59
C SER A 56 8.43 2.58 -4.34
N SER A 57 7.94 3.81 -4.27
CA SER A 57 6.75 4.20 -5.01
C SER A 57 7.05 4.20 -6.51
N PRO A 58 6.12 3.69 -7.34
CA PRO A 58 6.27 3.79 -8.80
C PRO A 58 6.37 5.26 -9.22
N THR A 59 7.38 5.60 -10.02
CA THR A 59 7.59 6.99 -10.46
C THR A 59 7.13 7.22 -11.89
N PHE A 60 7.41 6.26 -12.77
CA PHE A 60 7.10 6.38 -14.19
C PHE A 60 6.08 5.34 -14.66
N THR A 61 5.82 4.34 -13.83
CA THR A 61 4.82 3.31 -14.09
C THR A 61 3.73 3.40 -13.04
N ILE A 62 2.54 2.94 -13.36
CA ILE A 62 1.41 2.97 -12.42
C ILE A 62 1.53 1.82 -11.42
N VAL A 63 2.11 0.71 -11.80
CA VAL A 63 2.26 -0.47 -10.94
C VAL A 63 3.70 -0.96 -10.93
N GLN A 64 4.17 -1.35 -9.74
CA GLN A 64 5.44 -2.02 -9.55
C GLN A 64 5.17 -3.42 -9.01
N VAL A 65 5.76 -4.43 -9.62
CA VAL A 65 5.51 -5.84 -9.30
C VAL A 65 6.71 -6.43 -8.57
N TYR A 66 6.48 -7.10 -7.44
CA TYR A 66 7.50 -7.79 -6.66
C TYR A 66 7.06 -9.23 -6.46
N GLU A 67 7.81 -10.17 -6.98
CA GLU A 67 7.44 -11.60 -6.96
C GLU A 67 8.30 -12.47 -6.06
N GLU A 68 9.27 -11.87 -5.36
CA GLU A 68 10.24 -12.59 -4.52
C GLU A 68 9.62 -13.28 -3.30
N GLY A 69 8.55 -12.71 -2.72
CA GLY A 69 8.00 -13.17 -1.45
C GLY A 69 7.07 -14.38 -1.56
N ARG A 70 6.42 -14.72 -0.43
CA ARG A 70 5.46 -15.83 -0.41
C ARG A 70 4.21 -15.58 -1.25
N LEU A 71 3.88 -14.30 -1.47
CA LEU A 71 2.81 -13.88 -2.37
C LEU A 71 3.35 -12.75 -3.25
N PRO A 72 2.91 -12.64 -4.51
CA PRO A 72 3.24 -11.47 -5.31
C PRO A 72 2.71 -10.19 -4.64
N PHE A 73 3.47 -9.11 -4.74
CA PHE A 73 3.07 -7.82 -4.20
C PHE A 73 2.99 -6.82 -5.35
N TYR A 74 1.83 -6.21 -5.51
CA TYR A 74 1.56 -5.25 -6.58
C TYR A 74 1.32 -3.88 -5.96
N HIS A 75 2.30 -2.99 -6.10
CA HIS A 75 2.23 -1.64 -5.54
C HIS A 75 1.80 -0.66 -6.63
N PHE A 76 0.60 -0.11 -6.48
CA PHE A 76 0.01 0.84 -7.41
C PHE A 76 0.11 2.26 -6.87
N ASP A 77 0.45 3.21 -7.74
CA ASP A 77 0.32 4.62 -7.48
C ASP A 77 -0.40 5.21 -8.69
N VAL A 78 -1.67 5.57 -8.50
CA VAL A 78 -2.52 6.02 -9.60
C VAL A 78 -2.68 7.54 -9.63
N TYR A 79 -1.80 8.28 -8.94
CA TYR A 79 -1.86 9.73 -8.87
C TYR A 79 -1.88 10.39 -10.26
N ARG A 80 -1.13 9.85 -11.21
CA ARG A 80 -1.00 10.41 -12.55
C ARG A 80 -2.00 9.86 -13.56
N ILE A 81 -2.94 9.05 -13.12
CA ILE A 81 -3.92 8.48 -14.04
C ILE A 81 -4.84 9.59 -14.56
N GLY A 82 -5.03 9.63 -15.87
CA GLY A 82 -5.88 10.64 -16.50
C GLY A 82 -7.35 10.24 -16.52
N ASP A 83 -7.61 8.95 -16.73
CA ASP A 83 -8.94 8.39 -16.66
C ASP A 83 -8.85 6.88 -16.39
N ILE A 84 -10.01 6.28 -16.13
CA ILE A 84 -10.11 4.87 -15.76
C ILE A 84 -9.70 3.93 -16.89
N GLU A 85 -9.81 4.36 -18.15
CA GLU A 85 -9.42 3.54 -19.27
C GLU A 85 -7.93 3.18 -19.24
N GLU A 86 -7.09 4.06 -18.65
CA GLU A 86 -5.67 3.76 -18.49
C GLU A 86 -5.45 2.56 -17.57
N MET A 87 -6.31 2.34 -16.58
CA MET A 87 -6.23 1.15 -15.74
C MET A 87 -6.54 -0.11 -16.53
N GLU A 88 -7.48 -0.04 -17.44
CA GLU A 88 -7.81 -1.18 -18.30
C GLU A 88 -6.65 -1.50 -19.25
N GLU A 89 -5.95 -0.49 -19.74
CA GLU A 89 -4.80 -0.68 -20.62
C GLU A 89 -3.65 -1.42 -19.95
N ILE A 90 -3.45 -1.21 -18.65
CA ILE A 90 -2.41 -1.93 -17.91
C ILE A 90 -2.86 -3.29 -17.38
N GLY A 91 -4.13 -3.66 -17.60
CA GLY A 91 -4.64 -4.95 -17.16
C GLY A 91 -4.83 -5.04 -15.66
N TYR A 92 -5.37 -3.98 -15.03
CA TYR A 92 -5.49 -3.92 -13.57
C TYR A 92 -6.21 -5.12 -12.97
N ASP A 93 -7.20 -5.68 -13.68
CA ASP A 93 -7.99 -6.80 -13.19
C ASP A 93 -7.16 -8.07 -12.99
N ASP A 94 -6.12 -8.27 -13.77
CA ASP A 94 -5.22 -9.41 -13.57
C ASP A 94 -4.49 -9.32 -12.23
N TYR A 95 -4.25 -8.09 -11.74
CA TYR A 95 -3.62 -7.87 -10.44
C TYR A 95 -4.64 -7.88 -9.31
N PHE A 96 -5.75 -7.16 -9.47
CA PHE A 96 -6.76 -7.01 -8.42
C PHE A 96 -7.44 -8.35 -8.08
N PHE A 97 -7.63 -9.19 -9.07
CA PHE A 97 -8.30 -10.48 -8.90
C PHE A 97 -7.35 -11.67 -9.03
N GLY A 98 -6.05 -11.40 -8.94
CA GLY A 98 -5.03 -12.44 -9.01
C GLY A 98 -4.70 -13.02 -7.64
N ASN A 99 -3.56 -13.67 -7.55
CA ASN A 99 -3.11 -14.39 -6.35
C ASN A 99 -2.23 -13.57 -5.42
N GLY A 100 -1.99 -12.32 -5.76
CA GLY A 100 -1.10 -11.45 -5.00
C GLY A 100 -1.83 -10.53 -4.04
N VAL A 101 -1.05 -9.68 -3.39
CA VAL A 101 -1.53 -8.62 -2.51
C VAL A 101 -1.34 -7.29 -3.23
N CYS A 102 -2.39 -6.49 -3.33
CA CYS A 102 -2.33 -5.17 -3.94
C CYS A 102 -2.30 -4.08 -2.86
N MET A 103 -1.47 -3.07 -3.07
CA MET A 103 -1.44 -1.85 -2.25
C MET A 103 -1.61 -0.68 -3.20
N ILE A 104 -2.66 0.12 -3.01
CA ILE A 104 -3.03 1.18 -3.93
C ILE A 104 -2.98 2.53 -3.23
N GLU A 105 -2.12 3.42 -3.71
CA GLU A 105 -2.08 4.82 -3.28
C GLU A 105 -2.90 5.64 -4.25
N TRP A 106 -3.57 6.67 -3.74
CA TRP A 106 -4.49 7.54 -4.48
C TRP A 106 -5.70 6.79 -5.03
N ALA A 107 -6.16 5.77 -4.29
CA ALA A 107 -7.25 4.90 -4.73
C ALA A 107 -8.57 5.65 -5.00
N GLU A 108 -8.78 6.81 -4.38
CA GLU A 108 -9.97 7.63 -4.61
C GLU A 108 -10.10 8.09 -6.05
N LEU A 109 -9.01 8.13 -6.81
CA LEU A 109 -9.05 8.50 -8.22
C LEU A 109 -9.62 7.40 -9.10
N ILE A 110 -9.66 6.17 -8.59
CA ILE A 110 -10.21 5.01 -9.28
C ILE A 110 -11.23 4.27 -8.40
N GLU A 111 -11.95 5.01 -7.58
CA GLU A 111 -12.86 4.46 -6.56
C GLU A 111 -13.82 3.42 -7.13
N GLU A 112 -14.35 3.63 -8.31
CA GLU A 112 -15.29 2.71 -8.93
C GLU A 112 -14.69 1.34 -9.26
N LEU A 113 -13.36 1.22 -9.32
CA LEU A 113 -12.68 -0.04 -9.58
C LEU A 113 -12.30 -0.77 -8.29
N ILE A 114 -12.38 -0.13 -7.14
CA ILE A 114 -11.95 -0.69 -5.86
C ILE A 114 -13.02 -1.63 -5.32
N PRO A 115 -12.71 -2.93 -5.10
CA PRO A 115 -13.68 -3.87 -4.54
C PRO A 115 -14.14 -3.47 -3.13
N GLU A 116 -15.39 -3.79 -2.81
CA GLU A 116 -15.98 -3.44 -1.51
C GLU A 116 -15.28 -4.09 -0.32
N ASN A 117 -14.69 -5.24 -0.51
CA ASN A 117 -13.99 -5.96 0.57
C ASN A 117 -12.53 -5.52 0.75
N SER A 118 -12.13 -4.43 0.14
CA SER A 118 -10.77 -3.90 0.28
C SER A 118 -10.53 -3.37 1.69
N ILE A 119 -9.28 -3.44 2.13
CA ILE A 119 -8.87 -2.95 3.44
C ILE A 119 -8.32 -1.55 3.27
N HIS A 120 -8.95 -0.58 3.94
CA HIS A 120 -8.56 0.83 3.84
C HIS A 120 -7.64 1.21 4.99
N VAL A 121 -6.45 1.71 4.68
CA VAL A 121 -5.47 2.16 5.68
C VAL A 121 -5.25 3.65 5.50
N THR A 122 -5.34 4.39 6.58
CA THR A 122 -5.07 5.84 6.59
C THR A 122 -3.99 6.13 7.62
N ILE A 123 -2.96 6.88 7.23
CA ILE A 123 -1.88 7.29 8.13
C ILE A 123 -1.98 8.80 8.35
N GLU A 124 -2.06 9.20 9.61
CA GLU A 124 -2.19 10.62 9.99
C GLU A 124 -1.07 11.02 10.94
N LYS A 125 -0.65 12.27 10.82
CA LYS A 125 0.28 12.91 11.76
C LYS A 125 -0.49 13.65 12.84
N ASP A 126 0.14 13.80 14.01
CA ASP A 126 -0.31 14.73 15.04
C ASP A 126 0.94 15.30 15.70
N LEU A 127 1.33 16.49 15.29
CA LEU A 127 2.56 17.12 15.76
C LEU A 127 2.52 17.45 17.25
N GLU A 128 1.33 17.59 17.83
CA GLU A 128 1.18 17.82 19.27
C GLU A 128 1.61 16.60 20.08
N LYS A 129 1.53 15.41 19.48
CA LYS A 129 1.91 14.16 20.13
C LYS A 129 3.34 13.72 19.80
N GLY A 130 4.03 14.45 18.94
CA GLY A 130 5.42 14.17 18.59
C GLY A 130 5.65 14.16 17.08
N PHE A 131 6.88 14.44 16.68
CA PHE A 131 7.25 14.51 15.27
C PHE A 131 7.08 13.15 14.57
N ASP A 132 7.42 12.07 15.26
CA ASP A 132 7.37 10.73 14.69
C ASP A 132 6.08 9.97 15.02
N TYR A 133 5.15 10.62 15.73
CA TYR A 133 3.86 10.02 16.03
C TYR A 133 3.03 9.82 14.77
N ARG A 134 2.40 8.65 14.66
CA ARG A 134 1.45 8.35 13.57
C ARG A 134 0.23 7.63 14.13
N LYS A 135 -0.90 7.97 13.57
CA LYS A 135 -2.17 7.28 13.84
C LYS A 135 -2.55 6.53 12.56
N ILE A 136 -2.69 5.23 12.67
CA ILE A 136 -2.88 4.34 11.51
C ILE A 136 -4.17 3.53 11.65
#